data_4252651ea11f2c3edd610930ade7882b
#
_entry.id   4252651ea11f2c3edd610930ade7882b
#
_cell.length_a   1.000
_cell.length_b   1.000
_cell.length_c   1.000
_cell.angle_alpha   90.00
_cell.angle_beta   90.00
_cell.angle_gamma   90.00
#
_symmetry.space_group_name_H-M   'P 1'
#
loop_
_entity.id
_entity.type
_entity.pdbx_description
1 polymer ?
#
loop_
_entity_poly.entity_id
_entity_poly.type
_entity_poly.pdbx_seq_one_letter_code
_entity_poly.pdbx_strand_id
1 'polypeptide(L)'
;DLPRLRELSAGPGIRLLLADSTNADSAGSSTSESSIGPVLRGVFDDNEGRRLIIGAFSSHVHRIQQIADAAAATKRTLVVLGPSMVRNVTLARELGLLKVSDKMIATADDIEDLDPERTCVVCTGSQGEPRAALAQMAQGRHRHLTIGEGDTIVFSSHPIPGNEAAISRLHNALARRGARLVHSGQLGVHTTGHGKREELRELHEAADPELFIPVHGEYAHLVAHHGLALERGMDPDRVVRCTDGDQIRLTDNGLEPAGRVSGEYVMVDERGQTLGEDLVEERRALSGEGFVLVRVVVDGKRGRLAEPPFVESRGWVDADGRKQWHADVAAVVRDSVEAVLDEGERDPAQLARRVRRATGKLVSSRTGRRPSLVPVVEVR
;
A
#
# COMPACT_ATOMS: atom_id res chain seq x y z
N ASP A 1 -28.64 -8.90 6.89
CA ASP A 1 -30.00 -9.41 7.19
C ASP A 1 -29.90 -10.85 7.75
N LEU A 2 -29.53 -10.96 9.05
CA LEU A 2 -29.39 -12.24 9.74
C LEU A 2 -30.71 -13.05 9.78
N PRO A 3 -31.91 -12.47 10.00
CA PRO A 3 -33.16 -13.21 9.87
C PRO A 3 -33.32 -13.91 8.53
N ARG A 4 -33.00 -13.23 7.43
CA ARG A 4 -33.10 -13.83 6.10
C ARG A 4 -32.05 -14.95 5.89
N LEU A 5 -30.85 -14.77 6.46
CA LEU A 5 -29.82 -15.81 6.42
C LEU A 5 -30.28 -17.08 7.16
N ARG A 6 -30.87 -16.91 8.37
CA ARG A 6 -31.46 -18.03 9.14
C ARG A 6 -32.57 -18.77 8.39
N GLU A 7 -33.44 -18.04 7.69
CA GLU A 7 -34.47 -18.67 6.83
C GLU A 7 -33.85 -19.53 5.74
N LEU A 8 -32.81 -19.04 5.06
CA LEU A 8 -32.11 -19.76 4.02
C LEU A 8 -31.39 -21.00 4.57
N SER A 9 -30.78 -20.88 5.73
CA SER A 9 -30.13 -21.99 6.43
C SER A 9 -31.14 -23.07 6.84
N ALA A 10 -32.27 -22.68 7.42
CA ALA A 10 -33.31 -23.61 7.86
C ALA A 10 -34.07 -24.28 6.69
N GLY A 11 -34.05 -23.69 5.50
CA GLY A 11 -34.69 -24.21 4.29
C GLY A 11 -33.77 -25.12 3.48
N PRO A 12 -33.16 -24.64 2.38
CA PRO A 12 -32.28 -25.45 1.52
C PRO A 12 -30.94 -25.79 2.20
N GLY A 13 -30.57 -25.11 3.28
CA GLY A 13 -29.28 -25.22 3.94
C GLY A 13 -28.18 -24.41 3.26
N ILE A 14 -27.04 -24.24 3.92
CA ILE A 14 -25.85 -23.60 3.39
C ILE A 14 -24.74 -24.66 3.30
N ARG A 15 -24.45 -25.07 2.09
CA ARG A 15 -23.45 -26.11 1.83
C ARG A 15 -22.04 -25.66 2.15
N LEU A 16 -21.69 -24.42 1.74
CA LEU A 16 -20.35 -23.84 1.95
C LEU A 16 -20.47 -22.36 2.30
N LEU A 17 -19.81 -21.97 3.37
CA LEU A 17 -19.58 -20.57 3.74
C LEU A 17 -18.15 -20.19 3.40
N LEU A 18 -17.98 -19.08 2.66
CA LEU A 18 -16.71 -18.36 2.55
C LEU A 18 -16.92 -17.00 3.24
N ALA A 19 -16.14 -16.72 4.29
CA ALA A 19 -16.33 -15.48 5.06
C ALA A 19 -15.00 -14.77 5.32
N ASP A 20 -15.08 -13.42 5.31
CA ASP A 20 -14.00 -12.50 5.62
C ASP A 20 -13.41 -12.79 7.01
N SER A 21 -12.09 -12.78 7.10
CA SER A 21 -11.35 -13.11 8.32
C SER A 21 -10.56 -11.94 8.90
N THR A 22 -10.59 -10.76 8.29
CA THR A 22 -9.68 -9.62 8.58
C THR A 22 -9.63 -9.25 10.07
N ASN A 23 -10.74 -9.35 10.81
CA ASN A 23 -10.83 -9.06 12.25
C ASN A 23 -11.20 -10.28 13.09
N ALA A 24 -10.95 -11.49 12.62
CA ALA A 24 -11.33 -12.71 13.34
C ALA A 24 -10.58 -12.91 14.68
N ASP A 25 -9.42 -12.29 14.84
CA ASP A 25 -8.62 -12.25 16.07
C ASP A 25 -9.01 -11.11 17.03
N SER A 26 -9.82 -10.16 16.56
CA SER A 26 -10.23 -8.97 17.32
C SER A 26 -11.49 -9.27 18.15
N ALA A 27 -11.38 -9.18 19.46
CA ALA A 27 -12.50 -9.44 20.38
C ALA A 27 -13.64 -8.42 20.24
N GLY A 28 -14.86 -8.86 20.59
CA GLY A 28 -16.08 -8.03 20.61
C GLY A 28 -16.67 -7.83 19.22
N SER A 29 -17.46 -6.77 19.08
CA SER A 29 -18.17 -6.37 17.86
C SER A 29 -17.68 -5.03 17.35
N SER A 30 -17.81 -4.78 16.06
CA SER A 30 -17.54 -3.48 15.46
C SER A 30 -18.60 -2.46 15.85
N THR A 31 -18.23 -1.19 15.89
CA THR A 31 -19.18 -0.10 16.12
C THR A 31 -20.06 0.08 14.89
N SER A 32 -21.35 0.29 15.08
CA SER A 32 -22.26 0.54 13.95
C SER A 32 -21.88 1.80 13.17
N GLU A 33 -21.94 1.72 11.85
CA GLU A 33 -21.75 2.89 10.98
C GLU A 33 -22.69 4.05 11.32
N SER A 34 -23.91 3.75 11.77
CA SER A 34 -24.89 4.76 12.19
C SER A 34 -24.43 5.64 13.36
N SER A 35 -23.50 5.16 14.18
CA SER A 35 -22.95 5.92 15.31
C SER A 35 -21.96 7.01 14.89
N ILE A 36 -21.44 6.95 13.65
CA ILE A 36 -20.45 7.91 13.16
C ILE A 36 -21.08 9.26 12.84
N GLY A 37 -22.32 9.28 12.36
CA GLY A 37 -23.03 10.52 12.03
C GLY A 37 -23.10 11.52 13.21
N PRO A 38 -23.52 11.13 14.41
CA PRO A 38 -23.48 11.98 15.61
C PRO A 38 -22.08 12.50 15.95
N VAL A 39 -21.03 11.66 15.83
CA VAL A 39 -19.64 12.07 16.09
C VAL A 39 -19.17 13.10 15.06
N LEU A 40 -19.46 12.88 13.78
CA LEU A 40 -19.16 13.86 12.74
C LEU A 40 -19.86 15.18 13.01
N ARG A 41 -21.13 15.16 13.39
CA ARG A 41 -21.86 16.39 13.74
C ARG A 41 -21.17 17.16 14.86
N GLY A 42 -20.74 16.50 15.94
CA GLY A 42 -19.94 17.12 16.99
C GLY A 42 -18.64 17.74 16.46
N VAL A 43 -17.96 17.05 15.53
CA VAL A 43 -16.76 17.61 14.86
C VAL A 43 -17.10 18.88 14.08
N PHE A 44 -18.26 18.94 13.41
CA PHE A 44 -18.68 20.15 12.68
C PHE A 44 -19.00 21.30 13.63
N ASP A 45 -19.69 21.03 14.74
CA ASP A 45 -20.04 22.02 15.76
C ASP A 45 -18.79 22.57 16.46
N ASP A 46 -17.83 21.70 16.85
CA ASP A 46 -16.57 22.08 17.50
C ASP A 46 -15.61 22.86 16.60
N ASN A 47 -15.89 22.94 15.30
CA ASN A 47 -15.09 23.63 14.31
C ASN A 47 -15.88 24.74 13.57
N GLU A 48 -16.79 25.39 14.29
CA GLU A 48 -17.39 26.64 13.81
C GLU A 48 -16.28 27.67 13.51
N GLY A 49 -16.40 28.41 12.42
CA GLY A 49 -15.36 29.37 11.99
C GLY A 49 -14.13 28.76 11.31
N ARG A 50 -14.13 27.46 11.03
CA ARG A 50 -13.00 26.80 10.34
C ARG A 50 -13.50 26.03 9.11
N ARG A 51 -12.66 25.97 8.07
CA ARG A 51 -12.93 25.10 6.93
C ARG A 51 -12.71 23.64 7.32
N LEU A 52 -13.67 22.79 6.99
CA LEU A 52 -13.58 21.35 7.23
C LEU A 52 -13.17 20.62 5.94
N ILE A 53 -12.17 19.75 6.05
CA ILE A 53 -11.70 18.92 4.95
C ILE A 53 -11.71 17.47 5.44
N ILE A 54 -12.55 16.63 4.82
CA ILE A 54 -12.78 15.27 5.27
C ILE A 54 -12.25 14.28 4.25
N GLY A 55 -11.19 13.57 4.63
CA GLY A 55 -10.65 12.45 3.88
C GLY A 55 -11.44 11.17 4.18
N ALA A 56 -12.04 10.59 3.14
CA ALA A 56 -12.83 9.36 3.26
C ALA A 56 -12.64 8.44 2.05
N PHE A 57 -13.09 7.19 2.17
CA PHE A 57 -13.15 6.27 1.02
C PHE A 57 -14.27 6.71 0.07
N SER A 58 -13.93 6.87 -1.22
CA SER A 58 -14.87 7.35 -2.24
C SER A 58 -16.04 6.39 -2.50
N SER A 59 -15.89 5.12 -2.16
CA SER A 59 -16.93 4.09 -2.30
C SER A 59 -17.91 4.04 -1.11
N HIS A 60 -17.59 4.74 -0.02
CA HIS A 60 -18.39 4.65 1.21
C HIS A 60 -19.56 5.67 1.21
N VAL A 61 -20.59 5.38 0.41
CA VAL A 61 -21.74 6.29 0.16
C VAL A 61 -22.44 6.68 1.47
N HIS A 62 -22.62 5.77 2.41
CA HIS A 62 -23.25 6.07 3.72
C HIS A 62 -22.44 7.12 4.50
N ARG A 63 -21.12 7.04 4.53
CA ARG A 63 -20.26 8.01 5.18
C ARG A 63 -20.36 9.38 4.51
N ILE A 64 -20.39 9.39 3.17
CA ILE A 64 -20.58 10.63 2.40
C ILE A 64 -21.93 11.25 2.71
N GLN A 65 -23.01 10.46 2.88
CA GLN A 65 -24.30 10.95 3.32
C GLN A 65 -24.24 11.59 4.71
N GLN A 66 -23.58 10.93 5.67
CA GLN A 66 -23.43 11.48 7.02
C GLN A 66 -22.65 12.79 7.05
N ILE A 67 -21.60 12.90 6.21
CA ILE A 67 -20.84 14.16 6.03
C ILE A 67 -21.74 15.24 5.43
N ALA A 68 -22.50 14.91 4.41
CA ALA A 68 -23.42 15.85 3.76
C ALA A 68 -24.53 16.32 4.72
N ASP A 69 -25.08 15.42 5.53
CA ASP A 69 -26.10 15.74 6.55
C ASP A 69 -25.53 16.69 7.62
N ALA A 70 -24.29 16.44 8.09
CA ALA A 70 -23.61 17.32 9.03
C ALA A 70 -23.29 18.70 8.41
N ALA A 71 -22.88 18.75 7.13
CA ALA A 71 -22.66 19.98 6.39
C ALA A 71 -23.97 20.77 6.25
N ALA A 72 -25.09 20.11 5.91
CA ALA A 72 -26.41 20.72 5.83
C ALA A 72 -26.86 21.34 7.18
N ALA A 73 -26.70 20.58 8.25
CA ALA A 73 -27.09 21.02 9.60
C ALA A 73 -26.32 22.27 10.06
N THR A 74 -25.06 22.42 9.62
CA THR A 74 -24.19 23.56 9.93
C THR A 74 -24.14 24.61 8.84
N LYS A 75 -25.04 24.52 7.82
CA LYS A 75 -25.17 25.44 6.69
C LYS A 75 -23.88 25.64 5.91
N ARG A 76 -23.13 24.55 5.70
CA ARG A 76 -21.90 24.54 4.92
C ARG A 76 -22.14 24.05 3.50
N THR A 77 -21.46 24.66 2.53
CA THR A 77 -21.40 24.16 1.16
C THR A 77 -20.46 22.96 1.08
N LEU A 78 -20.92 21.89 0.44
CA LEU A 78 -20.13 20.69 0.23
C LEU A 78 -19.36 20.77 -1.09
N VAL A 79 -18.05 20.63 -1.03
CA VAL A 79 -17.17 20.53 -2.23
C VAL A 79 -16.59 19.13 -2.31
N VAL A 80 -16.65 18.54 -3.50
CA VAL A 80 -16.19 17.17 -3.74
C VAL A 80 -14.90 17.18 -4.53
N LEU A 81 -13.80 16.64 -3.96
CA LEU A 81 -12.48 16.65 -4.58
C LEU A 81 -11.89 15.24 -4.77
N GLY A 82 -11.26 15.07 -5.91
CA GLY A 82 -10.64 13.81 -6.35
C GLY A 82 -11.51 13.06 -7.35
N PRO A 83 -10.92 12.55 -8.46
CA PRO A 83 -11.68 11.99 -9.60
C PRO A 83 -12.60 10.84 -9.20
N SER A 84 -12.14 9.91 -8.36
CA SER A 84 -12.98 8.79 -7.90
C SER A 84 -14.09 9.24 -6.95
N MET A 85 -13.84 10.24 -6.09
CA MET A 85 -14.85 10.80 -5.20
C MET A 85 -15.97 11.49 -6.01
N VAL A 86 -15.60 12.34 -6.95
CA VAL A 86 -16.56 13.03 -7.85
C VAL A 86 -17.41 12.01 -8.60
N ARG A 87 -16.78 11.02 -9.25
CA ARG A 87 -17.51 9.98 -10.00
C ARG A 87 -18.48 9.21 -9.11
N ASN A 88 -18.06 8.76 -7.92
CA ASN A 88 -18.91 7.94 -7.05
C ASN A 88 -20.05 8.78 -6.42
N VAL A 89 -19.79 10.03 -6.05
CA VAL A 89 -20.83 10.94 -5.56
C VAL A 89 -21.87 11.23 -6.65
N THR A 90 -21.44 11.50 -7.90
CA THR A 90 -22.35 11.72 -9.04
C THR A 90 -23.22 10.49 -9.27
N LEU A 91 -22.60 9.31 -9.39
CA LEU A 91 -23.32 8.05 -9.60
C LEU A 91 -24.30 7.74 -8.45
N ALA A 92 -23.89 7.90 -7.19
CA ALA A 92 -24.74 7.64 -6.04
C ALA A 92 -25.95 8.59 -5.99
N ARG A 93 -25.79 9.86 -6.44
CA ARG A 93 -26.90 10.81 -6.56
C ARG A 93 -27.86 10.42 -7.68
N GLU A 94 -27.33 10.07 -8.87
CA GLU A 94 -28.14 9.60 -10.00
C GLU A 94 -28.97 8.38 -9.65
N LEU A 95 -28.43 7.45 -8.86
CA LEU A 95 -29.11 6.27 -8.37
C LEU A 95 -30.04 6.54 -7.18
N GLY A 96 -30.12 7.78 -6.67
CA GLY A 96 -30.92 8.14 -5.50
C GLY A 96 -30.41 7.56 -4.17
N LEU A 97 -29.20 7.03 -4.13
CA LEU A 97 -28.55 6.49 -2.93
C LEU A 97 -27.91 7.58 -2.05
N LEU A 98 -27.56 8.72 -2.63
CA LEU A 98 -27.04 9.88 -1.93
C LEU A 98 -28.02 11.07 -2.11
N LYS A 99 -28.56 11.53 -0.99
CA LYS A 99 -29.55 12.60 -0.95
C LYS A 99 -28.90 13.92 -0.54
N VAL A 100 -28.43 14.69 -1.50
CA VAL A 100 -27.80 15.99 -1.30
C VAL A 100 -28.39 16.97 -2.31
N SER A 101 -28.87 18.12 -1.83
CA SER A 101 -29.43 19.18 -2.68
C SER A 101 -28.36 19.78 -3.60
N ASP A 102 -28.72 20.09 -4.85
CA ASP A 102 -27.83 20.76 -5.79
C ASP A 102 -27.33 22.11 -5.28
N LYS A 103 -28.14 22.80 -4.48
CA LYS A 103 -27.78 24.09 -3.86
C LYS A 103 -26.67 23.95 -2.80
N MET A 104 -26.43 22.75 -2.32
CA MET A 104 -25.41 22.48 -1.30
C MET A 104 -24.07 22.02 -1.89
N ILE A 105 -24.05 21.56 -3.11
CA ILE A 105 -22.84 21.06 -3.75
C ILE A 105 -22.27 22.13 -4.65
N ALA A 106 -20.99 22.42 -4.45
CA ALA A 106 -20.17 23.23 -5.35
C ALA A 106 -19.06 22.38 -5.99
N THR A 107 -18.55 22.86 -7.10
CA THR A 107 -17.45 22.22 -7.83
C THR A 107 -16.09 22.62 -7.25
N ALA A 108 -15.01 21.98 -7.72
CA ALA A 108 -13.66 22.35 -7.34
C ALA A 108 -13.29 23.79 -7.79
N ASP A 109 -13.83 24.23 -8.92
CA ASP A 109 -13.55 25.56 -9.48
C ASP A 109 -14.22 26.68 -8.67
N ASP A 110 -15.31 26.40 -7.97
CA ASP A 110 -16.02 27.38 -7.15
C ASP A 110 -15.35 27.63 -5.78
N ILE A 111 -14.40 26.81 -5.37
CA ILE A 111 -13.88 26.77 -3.98
C ILE A 111 -13.18 28.06 -3.54
N GLU A 112 -12.59 28.79 -4.48
CA GLU A 112 -11.90 30.06 -4.21
C GLU A 112 -12.89 31.20 -3.90
N ASP A 113 -14.12 31.10 -4.40
CA ASP A 113 -15.20 32.10 -4.20
C ASP A 113 -16.06 31.77 -2.96
N LEU A 114 -15.86 30.57 -2.35
CA LEU A 114 -16.62 30.16 -1.16
C LEU A 114 -15.99 30.71 0.14
N ASP A 115 -16.86 31.09 1.07
CA ASP A 115 -16.46 31.39 2.44
C ASP A 115 -15.83 30.13 3.09
N PRO A 116 -14.53 30.14 3.45
CA PRO A 116 -13.85 28.99 4.04
C PRO A 116 -14.57 28.46 5.29
N GLU A 117 -15.09 29.33 6.17
CA GLU A 117 -15.77 28.95 7.40
C GLU A 117 -17.07 28.21 7.16
N ARG A 118 -17.67 28.40 5.99
CA ARG A 118 -18.89 27.74 5.53
C ARG A 118 -18.65 26.68 4.47
N THR A 119 -17.41 26.21 4.35
CA THR A 119 -17.05 25.19 3.37
C THR A 119 -16.71 23.86 4.07
N CYS A 120 -17.28 22.78 3.53
CA CYS A 120 -16.88 21.41 3.84
C CYS A 120 -16.40 20.73 2.56
N VAL A 121 -15.16 20.26 2.57
CA VAL A 121 -14.55 19.51 1.46
C VAL A 121 -14.56 18.03 1.79
N VAL A 122 -15.13 17.19 0.94
CA VAL A 122 -14.95 15.74 1.00
C VAL A 122 -14.01 15.30 -0.10
N CYS A 123 -12.97 14.53 0.24
CA CYS A 123 -11.91 14.21 -0.69
C CYS A 123 -11.26 12.83 -0.46
N THR A 124 -10.49 12.40 -1.47
CA THR A 124 -9.66 11.18 -1.40
C THR A 124 -8.28 11.45 -0.80
N GLY A 125 -7.56 10.39 -0.42
CA GLY A 125 -6.18 10.48 0.02
C GLY A 125 -5.98 10.20 1.51
N SER A 126 -7.00 9.66 2.19
CA SER A 126 -6.92 9.32 3.61
C SER A 126 -5.94 8.19 3.93
N GLN A 127 -5.46 7.44 2.91
CA GLN A 127 -4.47 6.38 3.05
C GLN A 127 -3.03 6.83 2.70
N GLY A 128 -2.84 8.13 2.43
CA GLY A 128 -1.53 8.68 2.08
C GLY A 128 -1.10 8.42 0.64
N GLU A 129 -2.06 8.13 -0.26
CA GLU A 129 -1.80 7.88 -1.67
C GLU A 129 -1.18 9.15 -2.33
N PRO A 130 -0.03 9.04 -2.99
CA PRO A 130 0.76 10.21 -3.41
C PRO A 130 0.07 11.17 -4.39
N ARG A 131 -0.87 10.63 -5.19
CA ARG A 131 -1.59 11.40 -6.22
C ARG A 131 -2.99 11.85 -5.78
N ALA A 132 -3.42 11.46 -4.58
CA ALA A 132 -4.74 11.82 -4.07
C ALA A 132 -4.82 13.28 -3.60
N ALA A 133 -6.04 13.82 -3.48
CA ALA A 133 -6.28 15.22 -3.16
C ALA A 133 -5.57 15.68 -1.87
N LEU A 134 -5.69 14.92 -0.76
CA LEU A 134 -5.03 15.29 0.50
C LEU A 134 -3.50 15.35 0.38
N ALA A 135 -2.88 14.43 -0.38
CA ALA A 135 -1.43 14.45 -0.57
C ALA A 135 -0.99 15.66 -1.40
N GLN A 136 -1.76 16.03 -2.43
CA GLN A 136 -1.52 17.24 -3.21
C GLN A 136 -1.66 18.51 -2.35
N MET A 137 -2.68 18.57 -1.50
CA MET A 137 -2.87 19.68 -0.54
C MET A 137 -1.71 19.77 0.45
N ALA A 138 -1.29 18.62 1.03
CA ALA A 138 -0.16 18.56 1.96
C ALA A 138 1.16 19.04 1.33
N GLN A 139 1.36 18.80 0.04
CA GLN A 139 2.52 19.26 -0.73
C GLN A 139 2.40 20.71 -1.23
N GLY A 140 1.21 21.35 -1.11
CA GLY A 140 0.93 22.67 -1.66
C GLY A 140 0.84 22.69 -3.19
N ARG A 141 0.48 21.56 -3.78
CA ARG A 141 0.37 21.37 -5.24
C ARG A 141 -1.07 21.23 -5.72
N HIS A 142 -2.04 21.24 -4.80
CA HIS A 142 -3.44 21.15 -5.18
C HIS A 142 -3.88 22.45 -5.85
N ARG A 143 -4.48 22.32 -7.04
CA ARG A 143 -4.80 23.46 -7.92
C ARG A 143 -5.76 24.46 -7.28
N HIS A 144 -6.77 23.98 -6.54
CA HIS A 144 -7.88 24.80 -6.07
C HIS A 144 -7.86 25.06 -4.56
N LEU A 145 -6.97 24.43 -3.79
CA LEU A 145 -7.03 24.51 -2.34
C LEU A 145 -5.65 24.50 -1.69
N THR A 146 -5.36 25.52 -0.91
CA THR A 146 -4.18 25.60 -0.03
C THR A 146 -4.61 25.39 1.42
N ILE A 147 -3.89 24.54 2.14
CA ILE A 147 -4.10 24.25 3.57
C ILE A 147 -3.39 25.28 4.45
N GLY A 148 -4.06 25.71 5.51
CA GLY A 148 -3.54 26.66 6.49
C GLY A 148 -4.14 26.50 7.89
N GLU A 149 -3.85 27.46 8.78
CA GLU A 149 -4.25 27.45 10.20
C GLU A 149 -5.78 27.48 10.41
N GLY A 150 -6.53 28.00 9.44
CA GLY A 150 -7.99 28.03 9.46
C GLY A 150 -8.66 26.69 9.13
N ASP A 151 -7.88 25.65 8.84
CA ASP A 151 -8.40 24.37 8.39
C ASP A 151 -8.43 23.31 9.49
N THR A 152 -9.46 22.48 9.48
CA THR A 152 -9.50 21.22 10.23
C THR A 152 -9.67 20.07 9.26
N ILE A 153 -8.75 19.11 9.34
CA ILE A 153 -8.73 17.93 8.47
C ILE A 153 -9.13 16.70 9.27
N VAL A 154 -10.20 16.05 8.81
CA VAL A 154 -10.76 14.86 9.44
C VAL A 154 -10.42 13.63 8.60
N PHE A 155 -9.71 12.68 9.18
CA PHE A 155 -9.45 11.38 8.58
C PHE A 155 -10.55 10.40 8.97
N SER A 156 -11.62 10.36 8.16
CA SER A 156 -12.75 9.45 8.36
C SER A 156 -12.47 8.09 7.74
N SER A 157 -11.32 7.53 8.09
CA SER A 157 -10.81 6.22 7.68
C SER A 157 -9.91 5.63 8.76
N HIS A 158 -9.68 4.32 8.69
CA HIS A 158 -8.64 3.65 9.48
C HIS A 158 -7.45 3.32 8.57
N PRO A 159 -6.22 3.34 9.08
CA PRO A 159 -5.07 2.88 8.30
C PRO A 159 -5.26 1.44 7.80
N ILE A 160 -5.11 1.24 6.49
CA ILE A 160 -4.98 -0.10 5.93
C ILE A 160 -3.57 -0.60 6.29
N PRO A 161 -3.41 -1.85 6.76
CA PRO A 161 -2.10 -2.39 7.09
C PRO A 161 -1.06 -2.17 5.97
N GLY A 162 0.10 -1.63 6.34
CA GLY A 162 1.16 -1.24 5.40
C GLY A 162 1.15 0.23 4.97
N ASN A 163 0.07 0.98 5.21
CA ASN A 163 -0.02 2.41 4.87
C ASN A 163 0.36 3.36 6.02
N GLU A 164 0.65 2.85 7.22
CA GLU A 164 0.88 3.63 8.44
C GLU A 164 1.95 4.70 8.26
N ALA A 165 3.08 4.34 7.64
CA ALA A 165 4.17 5.28 7.39
C ALA A 165 3.78 6.39 6.39
N ALA A 166 2.98 6.10 5.39
CA ALA A 166 2.48 7.07 4.41
C ALA A 166 1.49 8.04 5.07
N ILE A 167 0.56 7.51 5.87
CA ILE A 167 -0.42 8.29 6.62
C ILE A 167 0.28 9.20 7.64
N SER A 168 1.26 8.68 8.37
CA SER A 168 2.04 9.47 9.34
C SER A 168 2.78 10.62 8.65
N ARG A 169 3.38 10.39 7.49
CA ARG A 169 4.01 11.46 6.69
C ARG A 169 2.99 12.50 6.23
N LEU A 170 1.81 12.07 5.80
CA LEU A 170 0.72 12.95 5.40
C LEU A 170 0.24 13.82 6.56
N HIS A 171 -0.04 13.22 7.74
CA HIS A 171 -0.41 13.94 8.96
C HIS A 171 0.62 15.01 9.32
N ASN A 172 1.90 14.65 9.35
CA ASN A 172 2.98 15.59 9.65
C ASN A 172 3.05 16.73 8.63
N ALA A 173 2.85 16.46 7.35
CA ALA A 173 2.89 17.47 6.31
C ALA A 173 1.73 18.48 6.44
N LEU A 174 0.53 18.00 6.76
CA LEU A 174 -0.65 18.84 6.96
C LEU A 174 -0.56 19.65 8.26
N ALA A 175 -0.07 19.04 9.35
CA ALA A 175 0.16 19.75 10.62
C ALA A 175 1.21 20.86 10.49
N ARG A 176 2.27 20.67 9.71
CA ARG A 176 3.29 21.71 9.42
C ARG A 176 2.71 22.91 8.66
N ARG A 177 1.56 22.74 7.99
CA ARG A 177 0.82 23.84 7.36
C ARG A 177 -0.13 24.57 8.30
N GLY A 178 -0.17 24.16 9.57
CA GLY A 178 -1.01 24.75 10.61
C GLY A 178 -2.40 24.13 10.73
N ALA A 179 -2.74 23.11 9.96
CA ALA A 179 -4.04 22.48 10.05
C ALA A 179 -4.23 21.70 11.36
N ARG A 180 -5.43 21.77 11.92
CA ARG A 180 -5.88 20.88 13.00
C ARG A 180 -6.21 19.52 12.41
N LEU A 181 -5.75 18.43 13.03
CA LEU A 181 -6.04 17.07 12.58
C LEU A 181 -6.97 16.36 13.55
N VAL A 182 -7.93 15.64 12.98
CA VAL A 182 -8.87 14.73 13.71
C VAL A 182 -8.83 13.38 13.00
N HIS A 183 -8.62 12.30 13.75
CA HIS A 183 -8.53 10.95 13.20
C HIS A 183 -9.14 9.90 14.15
N SER A 184 -9.35 8.68 13.66
CA SER A 184 -10.00 7.59 14.37
C SER A 184 -9.32 7.16 15.69
N GLY A 185 -8.05 7.49 15.90
CA GLY A 185 -7.36 7.31 17.18
C GLY A 185 -7.71 8.33 18.25
N GLN A 186 -8.41 9.41 17.91
CA GLN A 186 -8.83 10.48 18.84
C GLN A 186 -10.34 10.49 19.05
N LEU A 187 -11.11 10.34 17.99
CA LEU A 187 -12.56 10.35 17.99
C LEU A 187 -13.10 9.20 17.12
N GLY A 188 -14.29 8.72 17.43
CA GLY A 188 -14.97 7.68 16.66
C GLY A 188 -15.47 8.15 15.28
N VAL A 189 -14.60 8.75 14.47
CA VAL A 189 -14.94 9.27 13.13
C VAL A 189 -14.91 8.19 12.05
N HIS A 190 -14.59 6.96 12.41
CA HIS A 190 -14.58 5.81 11.52
C HIS A 190 -14.89 4.53 12.28
N THR A 191 -15.48 3.56 11.59
CA THR A 191 -15.59 2.17 12.03
C THR A 191 -15.14 1.23 10.93
N THR A 192 -14.68 0.04 11.30
CA THR A 192 -14.28 -1.00 10.34
C THR A 192 -15.48 -1.57 9.60
N GLY A 193 -15.31 -1.90 8.32
CA GLY A 193 -16.32 -2.64 7.55
C GLY A 193 -16.20 -4.15 7.73
N HIS A 194 -15.15 -4.64 8.40
CA HIS A 194 -14.90 -6.06 8.63
C HIS A 194 -15.44 -6.47 10.00
N GLY A 195 -16.23 -7.55 10.03
CA GLY A 195 -16.79 -8.09 11.27
C GLY A 195 -15.71 -8.58 12.23
N LYS A 196 -15.85 -8.28 13.51
CA LYS A 196 -15.03 -8.81 14.59
C LYS A 196 -15.53 -10.18 15.06
N ARG A 197 -14.80 -10.76 16.00
CA ARG A 197 -15.03 -12.13 16.47
C ARG A 197 -16.48 -12.45 16.82
N GLU A 198 -17.18 -11.56 17.55
CA GLU A 198 -18.57 -11.83 17.94
C GLU A 198 -19.53 -11.75 16.74
N GLU A 199 -19.31 -10.81 15.82
CA GLU A 199 -20.11 -10.72 14.59
C GLU A 199 -19.87 -11.91 13.67
N LEU A 200 -18.65 -12.42 13.59
CA LEU A 200 -18.35 -13.65 12.85
C LEU A 200 -18.99 -14.87 13.51
N ARG A 201 -19.07 -14.90 14.86
CA ARG A 201 -19.79 -15.94 15.59
C ARG A 201 -21.27 -15.91 15.25
N GLU A 202 -21.91 -14.72 15.26
CA GLU A 202 -23.30 -14.55 14.84
C GLU A 202 -23.55 -14.94 13.39
N LEU A 203 -22.60 -14.64 12.49
CA LEU A 203 -22.65 -15.07 11.10
C LEU A 203 -22.67 -16.59 10.99
N HIS A 204 -21.77 -17.29 11.66
CA HIS A 204 -21.73 -18.75 11.69
C HIS A 204 -23.01 -19.34 12.30
N GLU A 205 -23.56 -18.73 13.35
CA GLU A 205 -24.84 -19.15 13.95
C GLU A 205 -26.01 -19.01 13.00
N ALA A 206 -26.03 -17.91 12.26
CA ALA A 206 -27.14 -17.65 11.33
C ALA A 206 -27.02 -18.47 10.05
N ALA A 207 -25.80 -18.74 9.59
CA ALA A 207 -25.53 -19.51 8.39
C ALA A 207 -25.64 -21.02 8.62
N ASP A 208 -25.19 -21.50 9.78
CA ASP A 208 -25.08 -22.93 10.11
C ASP A 208 -24.56 -23.78 8.95
N PRO A 209 -23.37 -23.47 8.41
CA PRO A 209 -22.89 -24.07 7.17
C PRO A 209 -22.40 -25.50 7.38
N GLU A 210 -22.55 -26.37 6.39
CA GLU A 210 -21.97 -27.71 6.43
C GLU A 210 -20.44 -27.67 6.29
N LEU A 211 -19.92 -26.75 5.47
CA LEU A 211 -18.50 -26.60 5.14
C LEU A 211 -18.07 -25.14 5.27
N PHE A 212 -16.81 -24.91 5.65
CA PHE A 212 -16.31 -23.56 5.84
C PHE A 212 -14.90 -23.38 5.27
N ILE A 213 -14.68 -22.26 4.60
CA ILE A 213 -13.36 -21.77 4.19
C ILE A 213 -13.21 -20.33 4.67
N PRO A 214 -12.32 -20.01 5.64
CA PRO A 214 -11.96 -18.65 5.97
C PRO A 214 -11.22 -18.03 4.79
N VAL A 215 -11.64 -16.83 4.38
CA VAL A 215 -11.04 -16.09 3.27
C VAL A 215 -10.75 -14.65 3.68
N HIS A 216 -10.00 -13.93 2.86
CA HIS A 216 -9.70 -12.51 3.03
C HIS A 216 -9.06 -12.16 4.37
N GLY A 217 -7.78 -11.82 4.33
CA GLY A 217 -6.96 -11.46 5.48
C GLY A 217 -5.58 -12.11 5.43
N GLU A 218 -4.75 -11.78 6.39
CA GLU A 218 -3.47 -12.42 6.62
C GLU A 218 -3.68 -13.88 7.08
N TYR A 219 -2.70 -14.76 6.88
CA TYR A 219 -2.82 -16.16 7.28
C TYR A 219 -3.16 -16.34 8.79
N ALA A 220 -2.66 -15.44 9.65
CA ALA A 220 -3.00 -15.42 11.07
C ALA A 220 -4.51 -15.19 11.31
N HIS A 221 -5.15 -14.32 10.52
CA HIS A 221 -6.59 -14.09 10.58
C HIS A 221 -7.38 -15.33 10.12
N LEU A 222 -6.90 -16.03 9.07
CA LEU A 222 -7.51 -17.30 8.64
C LEU A 222 -7.42 -18.37 9.74
N VAL A 223 -6.29 -18.44 10.46
CA VAL A 223 -6.12 -19.35 11.61
C VAL A 223 -7.10 -19.00 12.74
N ALA A 224 -7.25 -17.72 13.07
CA ALA A 224 -8.17 -17.27 14.11
C ALA A 224 -9.63 -17.59 13.76
N HIS A 225 -10.05 -17.37 12.50
CA HIS A 225 -11.40 -17.67 12.03
C HIS A 225 -11.67 -19.17 11.95
N HIS A 226 -10.69 -19.97 11.51
CA HIS A 226 -10.75 -21.41 11.59
C HIS A 226 -10.97 -21.87 13.04
N GLY A 227 -10.19 -21.34 14.00
CA GLY A 227 -10.35 -21.64 15.42
C GLY A 227 -11.76 -21.30 15.93
N LEU A 228 -12.32 -20.18 15.51
CA LEU A 228 -13.68 -19.78 15.85
C LEU A 228 -14.72 -20.82 15.38
N ALA A 229 -14.57 -21.35 14.17
CA ALA A 229 -15.46 -22.39 13.64
C ALA A 229 -15.39 -23.69 14.46
N LEU A 230 -14.18 -24.10 14.88
CA LEU A 230 -13.98 -25.28 15.75
C LEU A 230 -14.55 -25.06 17.16
N GLU A 231 -14.37 -23.89 17.77
CA GLU A 231 -14.97 -23.53 19.06
C GLU A 231 -16.49 -23.64 19.05
N ARG A 232 -17.09 -23.43 17.89
CA ARG A 232 -18.54 -23.59 17.70
C ARG A 232 -18.97 -25.04 17.46
N GLY A 233 -18.05 -25.98 17.50
CA GLY A 233 -18.32 -27.41 17.34
C GLY A 233 -18.31 -27.90 15.88
N MET A 234 -17.80 -27.11 14.94
CA MET A 234 -17.65 -27.53 13.57
C MET A 234 -16.55 -28.61 13.49
N ASP A 235 -16.82 -29.69 12.73
CA ASP A 235 -15.85 -30.76 12.53
C ASP A 235 -14.60 -30.24 11.83
N PRO A 236 -13.39 -30.54 12.31
CA PRO A 236 -12.13 -30.12 11.69
C PRO A 236 -12.03 -30.50 10.20
N ASP A 237 -12.56 -31.65 9.80
CA ASP A 237 -12.54 -32.11 8.41
C ASP A 237 -13.48 -31.30 7.49
N ARG A 238 -14.35 -30.46 8.05
CA ARG A 238 -15.27 -29.60 7.35
C ARG A 238 -14.78 -28.16 7.23
N VAL A 239 -13.63 -27.83 7.80
CA VAL A 239 -13.04 -26.49 7.76
C VAL A 239 -11.69 -26.55 7.04
N VAL A 240 -11.59 -25.93 5.89
CA VAL A 240 -10.36 -25.93 5.07
C VAL A 240 -9.76 -24.54 5.06
N ARG A 241 -8.49 -24.43 5.45
CA ARG A 241 -7.67 -23.23 5.23
C ARG A 241 -6.90 -23.38 3.93
N CYS A 242 -6.97 -22.36 3.10
CA CYS A 242 -6.22 -22.31 1.85
C CYS A 242 -5.42 -21.01 1.77
N THR A 243 -4.40 -21.03 0.93
CA THR A 243 -3.55 -19.89 0.60
C THR A 243 -3.75 -19.52 -0.87
N ASP A 244 -3.23 -18.36 -1.28
CA ASP A 244 -3.31 -17.91 -2.66
C ASP A 244 -2.77 -18.98 -3.62
N GLY A 245 -3.57 -19.28 -4.65
CA GLY A 245 -3.26 -20.29 -5.64
C GLY A 245 -3.78 -21.71 -5.32
N ASP A 246 -4.16 -22.02 -4.10
CA ASP A 246 -4.75 -23.33 -3.78
C ASP A 246 -6.12 -23.49 -4.47
N GLN A 247 -6.30 -24.60 -5.18
CA GLN A 247 -7.56 -24.96 -5.81
C GLN A 247 -8.29 -25.95 -4.94
N ILE A 248 -9.50 -25.59 -4.53
CA ILE A 248 -10.40 -26.43 -3.73
C ILE A 248 -11.62 -26.78 -4.57
N ARG A 249 -11.94 -28.06 -4.63
CA ARG A 249 -13.15 -28.56 -5.29
C ARG A 249 -14.22 -28.86 -4.26
N LEU A 250 -15.40 -28.30 -4.45
CA LEU A 250 -16.59 -28.70 -3.72
C LEU A 250 -17.23 -29.89 -4.42
N THR A 251 -17.37 -31.00 -3.68
CA THR A 251 -18.00 -32.25 -4.16
C THR A 251 -19.14 -32.65 -3.24
N ASP A 252 -19.87 -33.70 -3.58
CA ASP A 252 -20.91 -34.24 -2.72
C ASP A 252 -20.35 -34.77 -1.38
N ASN A 253 -19.06 -35.16 -1.38
CA ASN A 253 -18.37 -35.67 -0.20
C ASN A 253 -17.70 -34.59 0.66
N GLY A 254 -17.67 -33.34 0.21
CA GLY A 254 -17.05 -32.23 0.94
C GLY A 254 -16.04 -31.44 0.10
N LEU A 255 -15.02 -30.89 0.78
CA LEU A 255 -13.96 -30.08 0.18
C LEU A 255 -12.74 -30.95 -0.12
N GLU A 256 -12.29 -30.93 -1.36
CA GLU A 256 -11.13 -31.71 -1.82
C GLU A 256 -10.07 -30.78 -2.44
N PRO A 257 -8.77 -30.97 -2.12
CA PRO A 257 -7.70 -30.31 -2.85
C PRO A 257 -7.76 -30.68 -4.34
N ALA A 258 -7.71 -29.68 -5.24
CA ALA A 258 -7.81 -29.87 -6.67
C ALA A 258 -6.56 -29.44 -7.45
N GLY A 259 -5.47 -29.15 -6.73
CA GLY A 259 -4.22 -28.67 -7.29
C GLY A 259 -3.86 -27.26 -6.82
N ARG A 260 -2.91 -26.64 -7.54
CA ARG A 260 -2.45 -25.30 -7.28
C ARG A 260 -2.15 -24.56 -8.58
N VAL A 261 -2.52 -23.30 -8.64
CA VAL A 261 -2.07 -22.35 -9.67
C VAL A 261 -1.04 -21.41 -9.07
N SER A 262 -0.22 -20.74 -9.90
CA SER A 262 0.68 -19.70 -9.39
C SER A 262 -0.14 -18.58 -8.75
N GLY A 263 0.16 -18.30 -7.47
CA GLY A 263 -0.35 -17.15 -6.72
C GLY A 263 0.71 -16.05 -6.56
N GLU A 264 1.76 -16.06 -7.40
CA GLU A 264 2.85 -15.11 -7.34
C GLU A 264 2.42 -13.72 -7.82
N TYR A 265 3.04 -12.70 -7.24
CA TYR A 265 2.79 -11.32 -7.65
C TYR A 265 3.30 -11.06 -9.05
N VAL A 266 2.45 -10.53 -9.91
CA VAL A 266 2.86 -9.97 -11.20
C VAL A 266 3.18 -8.50 -11.00
N MET A 267 4.46 -8.16 -11.07
CA MET A 267 4.91 -6.78 -10.99
C MET A 267 4.65 -6.07 -12.32
N VAL A 268 4.07 -4.86 -12.23
CA VAL A 268 3.82 -4.00 -13.39
C VAL A 268 4.42 -2.62 -13.16
N ASP A 269 4.92 -1.99 -14.22
CA ASP A 269 5.41 -0.61 -14.16
C ASP A 269 4.24 0.41 -14.25
N GLU A 270 4.58 1.71 -14.19
CA GLU A 270 3.59 2.80 -14.29
C GLU A 270 2.83 2.82 -15.62
N ARG A 271 3.32 2.12 -16.65
CA ARG A 271 2.70 2.00 -17.98
C ARG A 271 1.89 0.73 -18.12
N GLY A 272 1.81 -0.10 -17.06
CA GLY A 272 1.10 -1.36 -17.06
C GLY A 272 1.86 -2.51 -17.74
N GLN A 273 3.18 -2.36 -17.98
CA GLN A 273 4.02 -3.40 -18.55
C GLN A 273 4.48 -4.36 -17.44
N THR A 274 4.35 -5.64 -17.69
CA THR A 274 4.84 -6.69 -16.77
C THR A 274 6.36 -6.63 -16.67
N LEU A 275 6.87 -6.66 -15.45
CA LEU A 275 8.29 -6.70 -15.13
C LEU A 275 8.67 -8.12 -14.72
N GLY A 276 9.76 -8.64 -15.31
CA GLY A 276 10.37 -9.89 -14.85
C GLY A 276 10.95 -9.73 -13.44
N GLU A 277 10.99 -10.82 -12.70
CA GLU A 277 11.52 -10.86 -11.34
C GLU A 277 12.97 -10.37 -11.26
N ASP A 278 13.82 -10.84 -12.19
CA ASP A 278 15.22 -10.41 -12.31
C ASP A 278 15.35 -8.88 -12.44
N LEU A 279 14.48 -8.24 -13.24
CA LEU A 279 14.51 -6.80 -13.42
C LEU A 279 14.08 -6.05 -12.16
N VAL A 280 13.13 -6.60 -11.42
CA VAL A 280 12.68 -6.02 -10.14
C VAL A 280 13.77 -6.11 -9.08
N GLU A 281 14.45 -7.25 -8.99
CA GLU A 281 15.60 -7.45 -8.09
C GLU A 281 16.78 -6.53 -8.44
N GLU A 282 17.10 -6.42 -9.71
CA GLU A 282 18.15 -5.51 -10.19
C GLU A 282 17.83 -4.06 -9.85
N ARG A 283 16.59 -3.59 -10.06
CA ARG A 283 16.15 -2.24 -9.67
C ARG A 283 16.24 -2.00 -8.17
N ARG A 284 15.89 -2.99 -7.36
CA ARG A 284 16.01 -2.92 -5.90
C ARG A 284 17.46 -2.80 -5.45
N ALA A 285 18.35 -3.61 -6.04
CA ALA A 285 19.79 -3.54 -5.76
C ALA A 285 20.38 -2.18 -6.16
N LEU A 286 20.04 -1.67 -7.33
CA LEU A 286 20.48 -0.36 -7.80
C LEU A 286 19.95 0.78 -6.91
N SER A 287 18.71 0.70 -6.46
CA SER A 287 18.08 1.71 -5.60
C SER A 287 18.64 1.72 -4.17
N GLY A 288 18.97 0.55 -3.60
CA GLY A 288 19.44 0.42 -2.22
C GLY A 288 20.96 0.64 -2.06
N GLU A 289 21.74 0.11 -2.98
CA GLU A 289 23.20 0.00 -2.83
C GLU A 289 23.99 0.73 -3.94
N GLY A 290 23.33 1.19 -4.99
CA GLY A 290 23.96 1.83 -6.13
C GLY A 290 24.73 0.84 -7.03
N PHE A 291 25.63 1.37 -7.86
CA PHE A 291 26.46 0.53 -8.74
C PHE A 291 27.92 0.99 -8.79
N VAL A 292 28.80 0.05 -9.17
CA VAL A 292 30.21 0.28 -9.49
C VAL A 292 30.52 -0.35 -10.83
N LEU A 293 30.88 0.48 -11.81
CA LEU A 293 31.37 0.07 -13.12
C LEU A 293 32.91 0.04 -13.08
N VAL A 294 33.49 -1.07 -13.56
CA VAL A 294 34.92 -1.22 -13.67
C VAL A 294 35.25 -1.67 -15.11
N ARG A 295 35.90 -0.77 -15.88
CA ARG A 295 36.38 -1.09 -17.22
C ARG A 295 37.86 -1.46 -17.20
N VAL A 296 38.20 -2.57 -17.84
CA VAL A 296 39.55 -3.08 -17.98
C VAL A 296 39.82 -3.33 -19.46
N VAL A 297 40.94 -2.82 -19.95
CA VAL A 297 41.41 -3.04 -21.33
C VAL A 297 42.70 -3.80 -21.29
N VAL A 298 42.74 -4.94 -21.98
CA VAL A 298 43.89 -5.87 -22.04
C VAL A 298 44.50 -5.90 -23.45
N ASP A 299 45.81 -5.76 -23.55
CA ASP A 299 46.58 -6.09 -24.74
C ASP A 299 46.76 -7.62 -24.77
N GLY A 300 45.92 -8.29 -25.56
CA GLY A 300 45.93 -9.76 -25.67
C GLY A 300 47.25 -10.34 -26.22
N LYS A 301 47.96 -9.60 -27.07
CA LYS A 301 49.23 -10.03 -27.61
C LYS A 301 50.36 -9.95 -26.59
N ARG A 302 50.37 -8.91 -25.77
CA ARG A 302 51.41 -8.69 -24.77
C ARG A 302 51.06 -9.29 -23.41
N GLY A 303 49.83 -9.71 -23.21
CA GLY A 303 49.36 -10.29 -21.97
C GLY A 303 49.39 -9.36 -20.77
N ARG A 304 49.10 -8.08 -20.96
CA ARG A 304 49.15 -7.06 -19.91
C ARG A 304 48.02 -6.06 -20.08
N LEU A 305 47.75 -5.27 -19.05
CA LEU A 305 46.85 -4.15 -19.17
C LEU A 305 47.31 -3.13 -20.20
N ALA A 306 46.43 -2.72 -21.11
CA ALA A 306 46.69 -1.67 -22.09
C ALA A 306 46.61 -0.26 -21.46
N GLU A 307 45.80 -0.10 -20.47
CA GLU A 307 45.59 1.13 -19.69
C GLU A 307 45.18 0.81 -18.24
N PRO A 308 45.34 1.73 -17.28
CA PRO A 308 44.86 1.52 -15.92
C PRO A 308 43.35 1.25 -15.89
N PRO A 309 42.83 0.40 -14.93
CA PRO A 309 41.41 0.18 -14.79
C PRO A 309 40.67 1.48 -14.54
N PHE A 310 39.60 1.72 -15.31
CA PHE A 310 38.70 2.85 -15.11
C PHE A 310 37.56 2.44 -14.18
N VAL A 311 37.25 3.27 -13.18
CA VAL A 311 36.19 3.02 -12.21
C VAL A 311 35.22 4.18 -12.17
N GLU A 312 33.91 3.91 -12.23
CA GLU A 312 32.84 4.87 -12.06
C GLU A 312 31.78 4.28 -11.12
N SER A 313 31.14 5.12 -10.32
CA SER A 313 30.09 4.66 -9.40
C SER A 313 29.02 5.71 -9.15
N ARG A 314 27.81 5.26 -8.83
CA ARG A 314 26.68 6.09 -8.39
C ARG A 314 25.93 5.41 -7.26
N GLY A 315 25.43 6.24 -6.32
CA GLY A 315 24.58 5.80 -5.22
C GLY A 315 25.24 4.90 -4.16
N TRP A 316 26.58 4.73 -4.24
CA TRP A 316 27.33 3.85 -3.35
C TRP A 316 28.17 4.59 -2.31
N VAL A 317 28.92 5.60 -2.72
CA VAL A 317 29.81 6.42 -1.84
C VAL A 317 29.55 7.91 -2.04
N ASP A 318 29.79 8.69 -1.01
CA ASP A 318 29.67 10.15 -1.04
C ASP A 318 30.67 10.78 -2.01
N ALA A 319 30.37 11.99 -2.44
CA ALA A 319 31.19 12.71 -3.41
C ALA A 319 32.64 12.91 -2.96
N ASP A 320 32.82 13.22 -1.68
CA ASP A 320 34.14 13.52 -1.08
C ASP A 320 35.07 12.30 -1.03
N GLY A 321 34.52 11.12 -0.75
CA GLY A 321 35.30 9.85 -0.71
C GLY A 321 35.45 9.15 -2.05
N ARG A 322 34.71 9.55 -3.09
CA ARG A 322 34.59 8.82 -4.36
C ARG A 322 35.92 8.64 -5.08
N LYS A 323 36.74 9.68 -5.17
CA LYS A 323 38.04 9.62 -5.86
C LYS A 323 38.98 8.59 -5.23
N GLN A 324 39.05 8.55 -3.90
CA GLN A 324 39.88 7.59 -3.19
C GLN A 324 39.37 6.17 -3.37
N TRP A 325 38.06 5.96 -3.28
CA TRP A 325 37.45 4.66 -3.51
C TRP A 325 37.67 4.14 -4.94
N HIS A 326 37.57 5.01 -5.96
CA HIS A 326 37.85 4.64 -7.34
C HIS A 326 39.32 4.24 -7.51
N ALA A 327 40.25 4.95 -6.89
CA ALA A 327 41.70 4.63 -6.91
C ALA A 327 41.97 3.28 -6.22
N ASP A 328 41.37 3.02 -5.06
CA ASP A 328 41.52 1.78 -4.30
C ASP A 328 40.97 0.56 -5.11
N VAL A 329 39.78 0.73 -5.69
CA VAL A 329 39.19 -0.31 -6.56
C VAL A 329 40.08 -0.57 -7.78
N ALA A 330 40.53 0.48 -8.46
CA ALA A 330 41.42 0.36 -9.64
C ALA A 330 42.71 -0.36 -9.30
N ALA A 331 43.32 -0.07 -8.15
CA ALA A 331 44.56 -0.72 -7.70
C ALA A 331 44.35 -2.23 -7.44
N VAL A 332 43.32 -2.59 -6.66
CA VAL A 332 43.03 -4.00 -6.35
C VAL A 332 42.64 -4.79 -7.61
N VAL A 333 41.91 -4.17 -8.54
CA VAL A 333 41.53 -4.79 -9.82
C VAL A 333 42.74 -4.98 -10.69
N ARG A 334 43.61 -3.96 -10.83
CA ARG A 334 44.90 -4.07 -11.58
C ARG A 334 45.69 -5.28 -11.10
N ASP A 335 46.02 -5.30 -9.78
CA ASP A 335 46.86 -6.34 -9.20
C ASP A 335 46.23 -7.74 -9.40
N SER A 336 44.92 -7.83 -9.26
CA SER A 336 44.18 -9.09 -9.43
C SER A 336 44.09 -9.57 -10.88
N VAL A 337 44.01 -8.65 -11.84
CA VAL A 337 43.94 -8.97 -13.28
C VAL A 337 45.34 -9.30 -13.81
N GLU A 338 46.35 -8.52 -13.47
CA GLU A 338 47.74 -8.78 -13.85
C GLU A 338 48.20 -10.19 -13.44
N ALA A 339 47.88 -10.60 -12.21
CA ALA A 339 48.22 -11.93 -11.72
C ALA A 339 47.66 -13.07 -12.60
N VAL A 340 46.46 -12.98 -13.14
CA VAL A 340 45.87 -14.02 -13.99
C VAL A 340 46.29 -13.86 -15.45
N LEU A 341 46.67 -12.66 -15.87
CA LEU A 341 47.26 -12.42 -17.18
C LEU A 341 48.69 -13.07 -17.29
N ASP A 342 49.45 -13.04 -16.20
CA ASP A 342 50.76 -13.71 -16.09
C ASP A 342 50.62 -15.24 -16.16
N GLU A 343 49.48 -15.78 -15.66
CA GLU A 343 49.14 -17.21 -15.79
C GLU A 343 48.67 -17.60 -17.21
N GLY A 344 48.51 -16.62 -18.09
CA GLY A 344 48.12 -16.85 -19.49
C GLY A 344 46.64 -16.71 -19.78
N GLU A 345 45.81 -16.28 -18.80
CA GLU A 345 44.37 -16.06 -18.99
C GLU A 345 44.10 -14.89 -19.95
N ARG A 346 43.19 -15.08 -20.93
CA ARG A 346 42.82 -14.06 -21.92
C ARG A 346 41.34 -14.02 -22.22
N ASP A 347 40.56 -14.96 -21.64
CA ASP A 347 39.13 -15.00 -21.85
C ASP A 347 38.45 -13.80 -21.15
N PRO A 348 37.75 -12.90 -21.88
CA PRO A 348 37.07 -11.74 -21.31
C PRO A 348 36.07 -12.10 -20.19
N ALA A 349 35.41 -13.26 -20.29
CA ALA A 349 34.43 -13.69 -19.31
C ALA A 349 35.10 -14.10 -17.98
N GLN A 350 36.28 -14.76 -18.05
CA GLN A 350 37.06 -15.13 -16.87
C GLN A 350 37.64 -13.87 -16.19
N LEU A 351 38.19 -12.98 -17.01
CA LEU A 351 38.69 -11.69 -16.52
C LEU A 351 37.61 -10.85 -15.87
N ALA A 352 36.39 -10.79 -16.45
CA ALA A 352 35.24 -10.09 -15.84
C ALA A 352 34.84 -10.70 -14.51
N ARG A 353 34.82 -12.03 -14.37
CA ARG A 353 34.60 -12.71 -13.09
C ARG A 353 35.67 -12.33 -12.06
N ARG A 354 36.89 -12.22 -12.47
CA ARG A 354 38.01 -11.82 -11.60
C ARG A 354 37.86 -10.40 -11.12
N VAL A 355 37.55 -9.47 -12.02
CA VAL A 355 37.25 -8.06 -11.70
C VAL A 355 36.10 -7.98 -10.69
N ARG A 356 35.00 -8.68 -10.96
CA ARG A 356 33.84 -8.70 -10.05
C ARG A 356 34.20 -9.20 -8.65
N ARG A 357 34.99 -10.31 -8.59
CA ARG A 357 35.43 -10.90 -7.30
C ARG A 357 36.33 -9.94 -6.52
N ALA A 358 37.32 -9.33 -7.17
CA ALA A 358 38.26 -8.41 -6.55
C ALA A 358 37.55 -7.15 -6.02
N THR A 359 36.71 -6.53 -6.85
CA THR A 359 35.90 -5.37 -6.47
C THR A 359 34.96 -5.71 -5.31
N GLY A 360 34.19 -6.80 -5.43
CA GLY A 360 33.21 -7.21 -4.41
C GLY A 360 33.85 -7.50 -3.06
N LYS A 361 35.03 -8.15 -3.04
CA LYS A 361 35.77 -8.42 -1.81
C LYS A 361 36.22 -7.14 -1.12
N LEU A 362 36.77 -6.18 -1.87
CA LEU A 362 37.19 -4.89 -1.32
C LEU A 362 36.00 -4.11 -0.77
N VAL A 363 34.94 -3.96 -1.55
CA VAL A 363 33.75 -3.19 -1.19
C VAL A 363 33.09 -3.80 0.04
N SER A 364 32.79 -5.09 0.02
CA SER A 364 32.11 -5.77 1.13
C SER A 364 32.96 -5.75 2.43
N SER A 365 34.28 -5.97 2.33
CA SER A 365 35.13 -5.99 3.53
C SER A 365 35.26 -4.64 4.24
N ARG A 366 35.18 -3.54 3.48
CA ARG A 366 35.36 -2.18 4.05
C ARG A 366 34.05 -1.47 4.38
N THR A 367 32.96 -1.81 3.69
CA THR A 367 31.68 -1.07 3.84
C THR A 367 30.51 -1.93 4.34
N GLY A 368 30.64 -3.24 4.27
CA GLY A 368 29.49 -4.16 4.47
C GLY A 368 28.43 -4.09 3.36
N ARG A 369 28.58 -3.20 2.37
CA ARG A 369 27.63 -2.98 1.26
C ARG A 369 27.91 -3.90 0.08
N ARG A 370 26.90 -4.08 -0.76
CA ARG A 370 26.94 -4.94 -1.95
C ARG A 370 26.34 -4.24 -3.18
N PRO A 371 26.96 -3.16 -3.68
CA PRO A 371 26.48 -2.47 -4.87
C PRO A 371 26.46 -3.40 -6.10
N SER A 372 25.64 -3.09 -7.08
CA SER A 372 25.66 -3.78 -8.37
C SER A 372 27.00 -3.58 -9.07
N LEU A 373 27.72 -4.68 -9.38
CA LEU A 373 29.05 -4.62 -9.99
C LEU A 373 28.93 -4.88 -11.49
N VAL A 374 29.41 -3.93 -12.29
CA VAL A 374 29.37 -3.96 -13.75
C VAL A 374 30.81 -4.02 -14.32
N PRO A 375 31.41 -5.21 -14.42
CA PRO A 375 32.70 -5.35 -15.05
C PRO A 375 32.58 -5.28 -16.58
N VAL A 376 33.39 -4.45 -17.22
CA VAL A 376 33.51 -4.33 -18.67
C VAL A 376 34.94 -4.66 -19.03
N VAL A 377 35.17 -5.75 -19.79
CA VAL A 377 36.50 -6.21 -20.17
C VAL A 377 36.61 -6.23 -21.69
N GLU A 378 37.61 -5.54 -22.20
CA GLU A 378 37.98 -5.53 -23.62
C GLU A 378 39.38 -6.17 -23.78
N VAL A 379 39.49 -7.14 -24.68
CA VAL A 379 40.79 -7.73 -25.07
C VAL A 379 41.06 -7.31 -26.51
N ARG A 380 42.17 -6.61 -26.72
CA ARG A 380 42.59 -6.05 -28.02
C ARG A 380 43.79 -6.78 -28.60
#